data_d27df4ae0e6af20fcf9845ecd0d53f0d
#
_entry.id   d27df4ae0e6af20fcf9845ecd0d53f0d
#
_cell.length_a   1.000
_cell.length_b   1.000
_cell.length_c   1.000
_cell.angle_alpha   90.00
_cell.angle_beta   90.00
_cell.angle_gamma   90.00
#
_symmetry.space_group_name_H-M   'P 1'
#
loop_
_entity.id
_entity.type
_entity.pdbx_description
1 polymer ?
#
loop_
_entity_poly.entity_id
_entity_poly.type
_entity_poly.pdbx_seq_one_letter_code
_entity_poly.pdbx_strand_id
1 'polypeptide(L)'
;DWWNDSGIASELGEAVALGAVGGTSNPVIVSQAAKANPQLCRPILERLMAEHPHATEDDLAWKLIHEMGVQSARQLRPVYEVTGGAKGFLSMQVNPKFHPDTRAMVTQATELAALAPNIAIKAPANAAGIAAMEEMTARGIRVNATVSFSVAKALAASAAIARGLKRARAAGLETDRIRPYIT
;
A
#
# COMPACT_ATOMS: atom_id res chain seq x y z
N ASP A 1 -4.62 -8.85 -15.59
CA ASP A 1 -3.50 -8.69 -14.65
C ASP A 1 -3.77 -9.55 -13.42
N TRP A 2 -2.73 -10.26 -12.97
CA TRP A 2 -2.77 -11.10 -11.79
C TRP A 2 -1.91 -10.49 -10.69
N TRP A 3 -2.44 -10.41 -9.46
CA TRP A 3 -1.76 -9.91 -8.27
C TRP A 3 -1.73 -10.99 -7.20
N ASN A 4 -0.60 -11.12 -6.51
CA ASN A 4 -0.45 -12.06 -5.40
C ASN A 4 -0.76 -11.38 -4.06
N ASP A 5 -1.41 -12.11 -3.16
CA ASP A 5 -1.74 -11.64 -1.80
C ASP A 5 -0.82 -12.32 -0.80
N SER A 6 0.34 -11.70 -0.52
CA SER A 6 1.35 -12.25 0.39
C SER A 6 2.08 -11.15 1.15
N GLY A 7 2.43 -11.45 2.41
CA GLY A 7 3.34 -10.65 3.24
C GLY A 7 4.79 -11.14 3.22
N ILE A 8 5.12 -12.16 2.40
CA ILE A 8 6.43 -12.80 2.34
C ILE A 8 7.09 -12.51 1.00
N ALA A 9 8.26 -11.88 1.04
CA ALA A 9 8.97 -11.45 -0.17
C ALA A 9 9.34 -12.63 -1.09
N SER A 10 9.72 -13.80 -0.56
CA SER A 10 10.03 -14.97 -1.37
C SER A 10 8.83 -15.52 -2.14
N GLU A 11 7.67 -15.61 -1.48
CA GLU A 11 6.43 -16.04 -2.15
C GLU A 11 6.02 -15.07 -3.27
N LEU A 12 6.22 -13.77 -3.04
CA LEU A 12 5.95 -12.77 -4.05
C LEU A 12 6.94 -12.87 -5.22
N GLY A 13 8.21 -13.19 -4.94
CA GLY A 13 9.22 -13.45 -5.96
C GLY A 13 8.85 -14.65 -6.85
N GLU A 14 8.38 -15.75 -6.26
CA GLU A 14 7.87 -16.92 -6.99
C GLU A 14 6.64 -16.56 -7.83
N ALA A 15 5.70 -15.78 -7.26
CA ALA A 15 4.53 -15.31 -7.98
C ALA A 15 4.89 -14.45 -9.20
N VAL A 16 5.89 -13.56 -9.06
CA VAL A 16 6.42 -12.74 -10.18
C VAL A 16 7.02 -13.64 -11.27
N ALA A 17 7.78 -14.67 -10.90
CA ALA A 17 8.33 -15.64 -11.86
C ALA A 17 7.22 -16.40 -12.63
N LEU A 18 6.05 -16.57 -12.02
CA LEU A 18 4.85 -17.15 -12.64
C LEU A 18 3.97 -16.12 -13.37
N GLY A 19 4.37 -14.86 -13.44
CA GLY A 19 3.68 -13.81 -14.18
C GLY A 19 2.81 -12.86 -13.38
N ALA A 20 2.92 -12.83 -12.04
CA ALA A 20 2.26 -11.81 -11.23
C ALA A 20 2.82 -10.41 -11.57
N VAL A 21 1.93 -9.45 -11.70
CA VAL A 21 2.28 -8.08 -12.05
C VAL A 21 2.03 -7.08 -10.91
N GLY A 22 1.71 -7.57 -9.72
CA GLY A 22 1.51 -6.78 -8.53
C GLY A 22 1.33 -7.68 -7.30
N GLY A 23 1.29 -7.07 -6.14
CA GLY A 23 1.04 -7.74 -4.88
C GLY A 23 0.20 -6.91 -3.93
N THR A 24 -0.51 -7.56 -3.02
CA THR A 24 -1.25 -6.93 -1.95
C THR A 24 -0.79 -7.44 -0.61
N SER A 25 -0.82 -6.58 0.38
CA SER A 25 -0.55 -6.91 1.77
C SER A 25 -1.50 -6.17 2.71
N ASN A 26 -1.60 -6.64 3.94
CA ASN A 26 -2.32 -5.97 5.01
C ASN A 26 -1.71 -6.39 6.37
N PRO A 27 -2.04 -5.72 7.48
CA PRO A 27 -1.47 -6.05 8.79
C PRO A 27 -1.71 -7.49 9.25
N VAL A 28 -2.83 -8.11 8.86
CA VAL A 28 -3.13 -9.51 9.21
C VAL A 28 -2.21 -10.47 8.48
N ILE A 29 -2.02 -10.26 7.16
CA ILE A 29 -1.10 -11.06 6.34
C ILE A 29 0.33 -10.96 6.88
N VAL A 30 0.80 -9.74 7.20
CA VAL A 30 2.13 -9.54 7.79
C VAL A 30 2.25 -10.24 9.14
N SER A 31 1.23 -10.15 10.00
CA SER A 31 1.21 -10.86 11.29
C SER A 31 1.27 -12.38 11.12
N GLN A 32 0.53 -12.93 10.17
CA GLN A 32 0.55 -14.37 9.84
C GLN A 32 1.92 -14.79 9.30
N ALA A 33 2.49 -14.02 8.38
CA ALA A 33 3.82 -14.25 7.83
C ALA A 33 4.90 -14.24 8.93
N ALA A 34 4.83 -13.28 9.85
CA ALA A 34 5.76 -13.17 10.98
C ALA A 34 5.65 -14.36 11.95
N LYS A 35 4.43 -14.85 12.21
CA LYS A 35 4.20 -16.04 13.06
C LYS A 35 4.68 -17.32 12.38
N ALA A 36 4.47 -17.44 11.07
CA ALA A 36 4.90 -18.62 10.30
C ALA A 36 6.42 -18.66 10.10
N ASN A 37 7.07 -17.51 10.04
CA ASN A 37 8.50 -17.37 9.75
C ASN A 37 9.22 -16.49 10.79
N PRO A 38 9.24 -16.89 12.08
CA PRO A 38 9.83 -16.07 13.14
C PRO A 38 11.34 -15.81 12.91
N GLN A 39 12.05 -16.71 12.23
CA GLN A 39 13.46 -16.56 11.88
C GLN A 39 13.72 -15.39 10.92
N LEU A 40 12.75 -14.99 10.09
CA LEU A 40 12.86 -13.82 9.21
C LEU A 40 12.56 -12.52 9.95
N CYS A 41 11.59 -12.54 10.86
CA CYS A 41 11.09 -11.33 11.51
C CYS A 41 11.86 -10.99 12.80
N ARG A 42 12.36 -11.98 13.53
CA ARG A 42 13.09 -11.77 14.79
C ARG A 42 14.29 -10.83 14.66
N PRO A 43 15.22 -11.00 13.70
CA PRO A 43 16.34 -10.08 13.55
C PRO A 43 15.91 -8.65 13.23
N ILE A 44 14.83 -8.50 12.45
CA ILE A 44 14.28 -7.18 12.14
C ILE A 44 13.72 -6.53 13.41
N LEU A 45 12.93 -7.27 14.20
CA LEU A 45 12.36 -6.77 15.44
C LEU A 45 13.43 -6.41 16.48
N GLU A 46 14.43 -7.26 16.67
CA GLU A 46 15.55 -7.00 17.59
C GLU A 46 16.29 -5.71 17.21
N ARG A 47 16.55 -5.49 15.92
CA ARG A 47 17.15 -4.25 15.42
C ARG A 47 16.22 -3.05 15.66
N LEU A 48 14.94 -3.16 15.32
CA LEU A 48 13.96 -2.07 15.52
C LEU A 48 13.79 -1.70 17.01
N MET A 49 13.81 -2.68 17.91
CA MET A 49 13.77 -2.44 19.36
C MET A 49 15.03 -1.70 19.84
N ALA A 50 16.20 -2.05 19.32
CA ALA A 50 17.46 -1.38 19.66
C ALA A 50 17.49 0.06 19.11
N GLU A 51 17.01 0.29 17.89
CA GLU A 51 16.95 1.61 17.26
C GLU A 51 15.89 2.54 17.89
N HIS A 52 14.84 1.95 18.48
CA HIS A 52 13.68 2.66 19.00
C HIS A 52 13.30 2.20 20.44
N PRO A 53 14.15 2.45 21.44
CA PRO A 53 13.97 1.89 22.79
C PRO A 53 12.72 2.40 23.54
N HIS A 54 12.09 3.47 23.04
CA HIS A 54 10.85 4.04 23.60
C HIS A 54 9.61 3.78 22.75
N ALA A 55 9.73 3.00 21.67
CA ALA A 55 8.60 2.67 20.80
C ALA A 55 7.65 1.70 21.53
N THR A 56 6.36 1.89 21.34
CA THR A 56 5.34 0.95 21.80
C THR A 56 5.35 -0.32 20.93
N GLU A 57 4.69 -1.37 21.39
CA GLU A 57 4.50 -2.59 20.60
C GLU A 57 3.78 -2.29 19.27
N ASP A 58 2.80 -1.38 19.29
CA ASP A 58 2.07 -0.94 18.08
C ASP A 58 3.02 -0.24 17.10
N ASP A 59 3.90 0.65 17.60
CA ASP A 59 4.91 1.33 16.77
C ASP A 59 5.89 0.33 16.14
N LEU A 60 6.36 -0.64 16.91
CA LEU A 60 7.26 -1.68 16.41
C LEU A 60 6.57 -2.58 15.37
N ALA A 61 5.30 -2.92 15.59
CA ALA A 61 4.52 -3.69 14.62
C ALA A 61 4.37 -2.92 13.29
N TRP A 62 4.11 -1.61 13.33
CA TRP A 62 4.05 -0.79 12.11
C TRP A 62 5.40 -0.66 11.43
N LYS A 63 6.49 -0.52 12.17
CA LYS A 63 7.84 -0.51 11.60
C LYS A 63 8.18 -1.84 10.93
N LEU A 64 7.79 -2.97 11.52
CA LEU A 64 7.93 -4.29 10.90
C LEU A 64 7.12 -4.39 9.60
N ILE A 65 5.88 -3.90 9.59
CA ILE A 65 5.03 -3.85 8.38
C ILE A 65 5.72 -3.02 7.29
N HIS A 66 6.34 -1.88 7.62
CA HIS A 66 7.08 -1.05 6.68
C HIS A 66 8.27 -1.80 6.07
N GLU A 67 9.08 -2.42 6.90
CA GLU A 67 10.27 -3.19 6.46
C GLU A 67 9.88 -4.35 5.53
N MET A 68 8.90 -5.16 5.94
CA MET A 68 8.40 -6.27 5.12
C MET A 68 7.76 -5.78 3.82
N GLY A 69 7.06 -4.65 3.87
CA GLY A 69 6.49 -3.99 2.70
C GLY A 69 7.57 -3.54 1.71
N VAL A 70 8.65 -2.92 2.19
CA VAL A 70 9.78 -2.54 1.34
C VAL A 70 10.46 -3.76 0.70
N GLN A 71 10.65 -4.85 1.47
CA GLN A 71 11.21 -6.09 0.94
C GLN A 71 10.33 -6.69 -0.16
N SER A 72 9.02 -6.72 0.06
CA SER A 72 8.04 -7.20 -0.93
C SER A 72 7.97 -6.29 -2.17
N ALA A 73 8.01 -4.97 -2.00
CA ALA A 73 8.05 -4.03 -3.12
C ALA A 73 9.29 -4.20 -4.00
N ARG A 74 10.43 -4.58 -3.40
CA ARG A 74 11.66 -4.89 -4.15
C ARG A 74 11.50 -6.08 -5.11
N GLN A 75 10.72 -7.11 -4.76
CA GLN A 75 10.46 -8.25 -5.64
C GLN A 75 9.65 -7.84 -6.88
N LEU A 76 8.81 -6.83 -6.76
CA LEU A 76 8.00 -6.28 -7.86
C LEU A 76 8.73 -5.20 -8.68
N ARG A 77 9.89 -4.74 -8.21
CA ARG A 77 10.63 -3.65 -8.84
C ARG A 77 11.02 -3.92 -10.30
N PRO A 78 11.47 -5.12 -10.70
CA PRO A 78 11.76 -5.42 -12.11
C PRO A 78 10.52 -5.25 -13.01
N VAL A 79 9.34 -5.69 -12.55
CA VAL A 79 8.08 -5.51 -13.28
C VAL A 79 7.73 -4.03 -13.40
N TYR A 80 7.95 -3.26 -12.33
CA TYR A 80 7.72 -1.81 -12.34
C TYR A 80 8.61 -1.10 -13.36
N GLU A 81 9.89 -1.43 -13.41
CA GLU A 81 10.86 -0.79 -14.29
C GLU A 81 10.62 -1.13 -15.75
N VAL A 82 10.45 -2.42 -16.08
CA VAL A 82 10.23 -2.87 -17.46
C VAL A 82 8.91 -2.35 -18.05
N THR A 83 7.92 -2.07 -17.20
CA THR A 83 6.62 -1.51 -17.63
C THR A 83 6.57 0.02 -17.55
N GLY A 84 7.68 0.68 -17.26
CA GLY A 84 7.73 2.13 -17.12
C GLY A 84 6.80 2.65 -16.02
N GLY A 85 6.60 1.89 -14.93
CA GLY A 85 5.72 2.25 -13.83
C GLY A 85 4.23 2.00 -14.07
N ALA A 86 3.87 1.24 -15.10
CA ALA A 86 2.47 0.87 -15.35
C ALA A 86 1.99 -0.28 -14.45
N LYS A 87 2.89 -1.20 -14.07
CA LYS A 87 2.66 -2.39 -13.23
C LYS A 87 3.73 -2.51 -12.15
N GLY A 88 3.78 -3.61 -11.43
CA GLY A 88 4.82 -3.89 -10.43
C GLY A 88 4.60 -3.18 -9.09
N PHE A 89 3.34 -2.98 -8.68
CA PHE A 89 3.02 -2.32 -7.41
C PHE A 89 2.76 -3.33 -6.30
N LEU A 90 3.25 -2.96 -5.10
CA LEU A 90 2.77 -3.52 -3.85
C LEU A 90 1.70 -2.60 -3.26
N SER A 91 0.51 -3.14 -3.00
CA SER A 91 -0.56 -2.42 -2.31
C SER A 91 -0.42 -2.59 -0.80
N MET A 92 -0.04 -1.52 -0.09
CA MET A 92 0.08 -1.47 1.36
C MET A 92 -1.11 -0.75 1.99
N GLN A 93 -1.67 -1.33 3.04
CA GLN A 93 -2.87 -0.82 3.69
C GLN A 93 -2.53 0.23 4.75
N VAL A 94 -3.31 1.34 4.78
CA VAL A 94 -3.30 2.27 5.93
C VAL A 94 -3.82 1.58 7.19
N ASN A 95 -3.41 2.09 8.36
CA ASN A 95 -3.84 1.54 9.64
C ASN A 95 -5.38 1.50 9.75
N PRO A 96 -5.97 0.32 9.95
CA PRO A 96 -7.42 0.21 10.11
C PRO A 96 -8.00 1.06 11.24
N LYS A 97 -7.22 1.38 12.27
CA LYS A 97 -7.64 2.27 13.36
C LYS A 97 -7.97 3.69 12.86
N PHE A 98 -7.42 4.10 11.72
CA PHE A 98 -7.67 5.42 11.11
C PHE A 98 -8.91 5.46 10.21
N HIS A 99 -9.69 4.38 10.12
CA HIS A 99 -10.82 4.28 9.21
C HIS A 99 -11.87 5.42 9.30
N PRO A 100 -12.09 6.13 10.44
CA PRO A 100 -13.00 7.26 10.49
C PRO A 100 -12.33 8.61 10.23
N ASP A 101 -10.98 8.66 10.13
CA ASP A 101 -10.18 9.88 10.06
C ASP A 101 -9.48 10.01 8.71
N THR A 102 -10.04 10.84 7.84
CA THR A 102 -9.49 11.17 6.53
C THR A 102 -8.07 11.71 6.62
N ARG A 103 -7.79 12.61 7.57
CA ARG A 103 -6.48 13.27 7.70
C ARG A 103 -5.40 12.28 8.15
N ALA A 104 -5.70 11.46 9.14
CA ALA A 104 -4.77 10.42 9.61
C ALA A 104 -4.44 9.43 8.49
N MET A 105 -5.44 8.98 7.72
CA MET A 105 -5.22 8.10 6.56
C MET A 105 -4.33 8.76 5.51
N VAL A 106 -4.54 10.03 5.18
CA VAL A 106 -3.73 10.76 4.18
C VAL A 106 -2.29 10.97 4.67
N THR A 107 -2.11 11.27 5.95
CA THR A 107 -0.77 11.43 6.55
C THR A 107 0.01 10.12 6.43
N GLN A 108 -0.55 9.02 6.92
CA GLN A 108 0.11 7.71 6.84
C GLN A 108 0.30 7.25 5.38
N ALA A 109 -0.65 7.51 4.50
CA ALA A 109 -0.52 7.20 3.07
C ALA A 109 0.68 7.90 2.44
N THR A 110 0.95 9.14 2.83
CA THR A 110 2.11 9.90 2.35
C THR A 110 3.42 9.27 2.82
N GLU A 111 3.47 8.82 4.08
CA GLU A 111 4.62 8.12 4.65
C GLU A 111 4.86 6.77 3.95
N LEU A 112 3.81 5.96 3.80
CA LEU A 112 3.90 4.66 3.13
C LEU A 112 4.32 4.79 1.66
N ALA A 113 3.75 5.75 0.92
CA ALA A 113 4.08 5.97 -0.48
C ALA A 113 5.54 6.41 -0.69
N ALA A 114 6.15 7.05 0.31
CA ALA A 114 7.55 7.46 0.29
C ALA A 114 8.55 6.31 0.50
N LEU A 115 8.11 5.14 0.99
CA LEU A 115 8.98 4.00 1.28
C LEU A 115 9.60 3.38 0.02
N ALA A 116 8.84 3.34 -1.09
CA ALA A 116 9.34 2.90 -2.39
C ALA A 116 8.44 3.43 -3.53
N PRO A 117 8.99 3.66 -4.74
CA PRO A 117 8.24 4.26 -5.86
C PRO A 117 7.13 3.36 -6.42
N ASN A 118 7.15 2.08 -6.10
CA ASN A 118 6.17 1.09 -6.53
C ASN A 118 5.23 0.63 -5.40
N ILE A 119 4.93 1.51 -4.47
CA ILE A 119 3.89 1.30 -3.47
C ILE A 119 2.59 1.99 -3.91
N ALA A 120 1.48 1.26 -3.82
CA ALA A 120 0.12 1.76 -3.92
C ALA A 120 -0.54 1.69 -2.54
N ILE A 121 -1.38 2.66 -2.21
CA ILE A 121 -1.99 2.76 -0.89
C ILE A 121 -3.39 2.15 -0.87
N LYS A 122 -3.59 1.13 -0.05
CA LYS A 122 -4.87 0.46 0.15
C LYS A 122 -5.66 1.18 1.24
N ALA A 123 -6.81 1.77 0.87
CA ALA A 123 -7.68 2.53 1.76
C ALA A 123 -9.13 2.03 1.67
N PRO A 124 -9.92 2.07 2.77
CA PRO A 124 -11.28 1.52 2.80
C PRO A 124 -12.28 2.41 2.05
N ALA A 125 -13.21 1.80 1.31
CA ALA A 125 -14.30 2.50 0.62
C ALA A 125 -15.47 2.86 1.57
N ASN A 126 -15.17 3.55 2.69
CA ASN A 126 -16.12 4.22 3.55
C ASN A 126 -16.08 5.74 3.30
N ALA A 127 -16.93 6.52 3.95
CA ALA A 127 -17.03 7.97 3.70
C ALA A 127 -15.69 8.70 3.90
N ALA A 128 -14.99 8.44 5.01
CA ALA A 128 -13.69 9.06 5.30
C ALA A 128 -12.59 8.57 4.36
N GLY A 129 -12.58 7.27 4.02
CA GLY A 129 -11.61 6.69 3.08
C GLY A 129 -11.80 7.18 1.65
N ILE A 130 -13.04 7.35 1.19
CA ILE A 130 -13.34 7.93 -0.13
C ILE A 130 -12.83 9.37 -0.22
N ALA A 131 -13.04 10.18 0.84
CA ALA A 131 -12.47 11.52 0.91
C ALA A 131 -10.92 11.50 0.94
N ALA A 132 -10.34 10.54 1.67
CA ALA A 132 -8.89 10.34 1.70
C ALA A 132 -8.33 9.94 0.32
N MET A 133 -9.03 9.09 -0.44
CA MET A 133 -8.63 8.68 -1.79
C MET A 133 -8.54 9.86 -2.75
N GLU A 134 -9.48 10.82 -2.69
CA GLU A 134 -9.41 12.04 -3.48
C GLU A 134 -8.15 12.85 -3.15
N GLU A 135 -7.86 13.05 -1.86
CA GLU A 135 -6.70 13.82 -1.42
C GLU A 135 -5.38 13.11 -1.73
N MET A 136 -5.29 11.80 -1.50
CA MET A 136 -4.12 10.98 -1.86
C MET A 136 -3.83 11.08 -3.36
N THR A 137 -4.85 10.93 -4.20
CA THR A 137 -4.71 10.98 -5.65
C THR A 137 -4.32 12.39 -6.12
N ALA A 138 -4.85 13.44 -5.47
CA ALA A 138 -4.46 14.82 -5.76
C ALA A 138 -2.97 15.10 -5.45
N ARG A 139 -2.36 14.33 -4.57
CA ARG A 139 -0.92 14.37 -4.26
C ARG A 139 -0.07 13.44 -5.14
N GLY A 140 -0.66 12.78 -6.13
CA GLY A 140 0.04 11.85 -6.99
C GLY A 140 0.20 10.44 -6.40
N ILE A 141 -0.42 10.15 -5.26
CA ILE A 141 -0.35 8.83 -4.60
C ILE A 141 -1.30 7.88 -5.32
N ARG A 142 -0.80 6.69 -5.68
CA ARG A 142 -1.59 5.63 -6.28
C ARG A 142 -2.44 4.93 -5.21
N VAL A 143 -3.72 4.74 -5.51
CA VAL A 143 -4.71 4.23 -4.55
C VAL A 143 -5.26 2.86 -4.99
N ASN A 144 -5.44 1.98 -4.03
CA ASN A 144 -6.28 0.78 -4.12
C ASN A 144 -7.48 0.95 -3.17
N ALA A 145 -8.67 1.18 -3.73
CA ALA A 145 -9.91 1.25 -2.96
C ALA A 145 -10.34 -0.17 -2.56
N THR A 146 -10.26 -0.47 -1.26
CA THR A 146 -10.65 -1.80 -0.75
C THR A 146 -11.97 -1.79 0.00
N VAL A 147 -12.55 -2.97 0.21
CA VAL A 147 -13.87 -3.15 0.86
C VAL A 147 -14.99 -2.52 0.03
N SER A 148 -14.84 -2.53 -1.29
CA SER A 148 -15.81 -1.96 -2.25
C SER A 148 -16.92 -2.96 -2.59
N PHE A 149 -17.61 -3.48 -1.57
CA PHE A 149 -18.58 -4.58 -1.69
C PHE A 149 -19.91 -4.21 -2.38
N SER A 150 -20.04 -2.98 -2.88
CA SER A 150 -21.23 -2.58 -3.64
C SER A 150 -20.86 -1.69 -4.81
N VAL A 151 -21.67 -1.74 -5.86
CA VAL A 151 -21.53 -0.86 -7.03
C VAL A 151 -21.49 0.62 -6.62
N ALA A 152 -22.35 1.02 -5.68
CA ALA A 152 -22.40 2.40 -5.18
C ALA A 152 -21.06 2.83 -4.56
N LYS A 153 -20.41 1.97 -3.76
CA LYS A 153 -19.09 2.27 -3.16
C LYS A 153 -18.00 2.34 -4.22
N ALA A 154 -17.99 1.41 -5.17
CA ALA A 154 -17.02 1.41 -6.26
C ALA A 154 -17.13 2.68 -7.12
N LEU A 155 -18.35 3.10 -7.46
CA LEU A 155 -18.61 4.33 -8.19
C LEU A 155 -18.19 5.57 -7.39
N ALA A 156 -18.50 5.63 -6.09
CA ALA A 156 -18.10 6.75 -5.23
C ALA A 156 -16.57 6.87 -5.11
N ALA A 157 -15.88 5.75 -4.93
CA ALA A 157 -14.41 5.71 -4.91
C ALA A 157 -13.83 6.17 -6.26
N SER A 158 -14.35 5.64 -7.37
CA SER A 158 -13.93 6.03 -8.73
C SER A 158 -14.11 7.53 -8.97
N ALA A 159 -15.26 8.10 -8.59
CA ALA A 159 -15.54 9.53 -8.74
C ALA A 159 -14.59 10.39 -7.88
N ALA A 160 -14.31 9.99 -6.64
CA ALA A 160 -13.36 10.69 -5.77
C ALA A 160 -11.93 10.68 -6.35
N ILE A 161 -11.47 9.53 -6.83
CA ILE A 161 -10.18 9.36 -7.49
C ILE A 161 -10.10 10.24 -8.76
N ALA A 162 -11.17 10.27 -9.56
CA ALA A 162 -11.22 11.13 -10.76
C ALA A 162 -11.10 12.62 -10.42
N ARG A 163 -11.74 13.09 -9.33
CA ARG A 163 -11.56 14.47 -8.84
C ARG A 163 -10.13 14.71 -8.36
N GLY A 164 -9.54 13.76 -7.64
CA GLY A 164 -8.14 13.82 -7.22
C GLY A 164 -7.19 13.94 -8.40
N LEU A 165 -7.35 13.11 -9.45
CA LEU A 165 -6.55 13.19 -10.69
C LEU A 165 -6.70 14.56 -11.37
N LYS A 166 -7.91 15.11 -11.43
CA LYS A 166 -8.13 16.46 -11.98
C LYS A 166 -7.36 17.52 -11.19
N ARG A 167 -7.36 17.44 -9.86
CA ARG A 167 -6.60 18.33 -8.97
C ARG A 167 -5.10 18.16 -9.17
N ALA A 168 -4.61 16.93 -9.26
CA ALA A 168 -3.19 16.64 -9.52
C ALA A 168 -2.71 17.24 -10.85
N ARG A 169 -3.49 17.09 -11.93
CA ARG A 169 -3.18 17.72 -13.23
C ARG A 169 -3.16 19.23 -13.15
N ALA A 170 -4.12 19.83 -12.47
CA ALA A 170 -4.16 21.29 -12.26
C ALA A 170 -2.95 21.81 -11.47
N ALA A 171 -2.36 20.98 -10.62
CA ALA A 171 -1.12 21.25 -9.88
C ALA A 171 0.17 20.94 -10.68
N GLY A 172 0.06 20.52 -11.95
CA GLY A 172 1.19 20.21 -12.82
C GLY A 172 1.82 18.83 -12.60
N LEU A 173 1.15 17.92 -11.88
CA LEU A 173 1.65 16.57 -11.68
C LEU A 173 1.38 15.70 -12.92
N GLU A 174 2.35 14.84 -13.25
CA GLU A 174 2.20 13.79 -14.25
C GLU A 174 1.20 12.72 -13.74
N THR A 175 0.07 12.56 -14.42
CA THR A 175 -1.02 11.66 -13.97
C THR A 175 -1.25 10.45 -14.85
N ASP A 176 -0.63 10.38 -16.02
CA ASP A 176 -0.89 9.32 -16.99
C ASP A 176 -0.48 7.92 -16.51
N ARG A 177 0.42 7.89 -15.53
CA ARG A 177 0.88 6.66 -14.86
C ARG A 177 0.15 6.36 -13.55
N ILE A 178 -0.72 7.25 -13.07
CA ILE A 178 -1.48 7.01 -11.84
C ILE A 178 -2.70 6.17 -12.21
N ARG A 179 -2.59 4.86 -12.05
CA ARG A 179 -3.68 3.91 -12.28
C ARG A 179 -4.22 3.42 -10.94
N PRO A 180 -5.42 3.82 -10.56
CA PRO A 180 -6.07 3.33 -9.33
C PRO A 180 -6.59 1.91 -9.52
N TYR A 181 -6.78 1.23 -8.39
CA TYR A 181 -7.39 -0.08 -8.32
C TYR A 181 -8.62 -0.01 -7.42
N ILE A 182 -9.61 -0.86 -7.70
CA ILE A 182 -10.82 -1.05 -6.88
C ILE A 182 -10.97 -2.54 -6.64
N THR A 183 -10.96 -2.94 -5.35
CA THR A 183 -11.02 -4.34 -4.92
C THR A 183 -12.08 -4.56 -3.84
#